data_bc4002222597e83bd3bc62efd925b60f
#
_entry.id   bc4002222597e83bd3bc62efd925b60f
#
_cell.length_a   1.000
_cell.length_b   1.000
_cell.length_c   1.000
_cell.angle_alpha   90.00
_cell.angle_beta   90.00
_cell.angle_gamma   90.00
#
_symmetry.space_group_name_H-M   'P 1'
#
loop_
_entity.id
_entity.type
_entity.pdbx_description
1 polymer ?
#
loop_
_entity_poly.entity_id
_entity_poly.type
_entity_poly.pdbx_seq_one_letter_code
_entity_poly.pdbx_strand_id
1 'polypeptide(L)'
;MSVINTNIAATLTANSMRENQRSMESTMERLSTGKRINSASDDAAGLAIETRMDSQIRGLTQAARNANDGISMLQTADGAASEMSNMLQRMRELAVQAQQGTLSTDDKANLNSEFAALATEIDRIATDTTFNNIAIMASTQDIKISVGADETDTITVSMGDFNLAEGASGANETLGTATNA
;
A
#
# COMPACT_ATOMS: atom_id res chain seq x y z
N MET A 1 -70.31 -21.33 28.96
CA MET A 1 -70.03 -21.41 30.41
C MET A 1 -69.60 -20.04 30.87
N SER A 2 -70.40 -19.38 31.71
CA SER A 2 -70.01 -18.06 32.27
C SER A 2 -69.09 -18.32 33.46
N VAL A 3 -67.81 -17.99 33.32
CA VAL A 3 -66.82 -18.12 34.36
C VAL A 3 -66.93 -16.89 35.24
N ILE A 4 -67.48 -17.01 36.45
CA ILE A 4 -67.82 -15.86 37.30
C ILE A 4 -66.61 -15.15 37.88
N ASN A 5 -65.47 -15.85 38.00
CA ASN A 5 -64.25 -15.32 38.61
C ASN A 5 -63.10 -15.00 37.61
N THR A 6 -63.32 -15.13 36.28
CA THR A 6 -62.30 -14.84 35.28
C THR A 6 -62.88 -13.97 34.19
N ASN A 7 -62.45 -12.71 34.10
CA ASN A 7 -62.88 -11.82 33.03
C ASN A 7 -61.94 -12.03 31.81
N ILE A 8 -62.38 -12.93 30.90
CA ILE A 8 -61.65 -13.28 29.68
C ILE A 8 -61.39 -12.03 28.82
N ALA A 9 -62.33 -11.10 28.73
CA ALA A 9 -62.14 -9.88 27.95
C ALA A 9 -61.05 -8.96 28.56
N ALA A 10 -60.98 -8.84 29.89
CA ALA A 10 -59.89 -8.11 30.54
C ALA A 10 -58.51 -8.74 30.32
N THR A 11 -58.43 -10.09 30.38
CA THR A 11 -57.19 -10.83 30.13
C THR A 11 -56.72 -10.69 28.67
N LEU A 12 -57.68 -10.74 27.72
CA LEU A 12 -57.39 -10.54 26.30
C LEU A 12 -56.88 -9.13 26.02
N THR A 13 -57.57 -8.13 26.61
CA THR A 13 -57.14 -6.71 26.48
C THR A 13 -55.75 -6.50 27.08
N ALA A 14 -55.49 -7.06 28.27
CA ALA A 14 -54.18 -6.95 28.92
C ALA A 14 -53.06 -7.61 28.05
N ASN A 15 -53.35 -8.73 27.42
CA ASN A 15 -52.37 -9.36 26.51
C ASN A 15 -52.15 -8.53 25.25
N SER A 16 -53.18 -7.97 24.64
CA SER A 16 -53.06 -7.06 23.48
C SER A 16 -52.27 -5.80 23.82
N MET A 17 -52.50 -5.22 25.01
CA MET A 17 -51.69 -4.08 25.48
C MET A 17 -50.22 -4.42 25.64
N ARG A 18 -49.89 -5.58 26.18
CA ARG A 18 -48.49 -6.04 26.32
C ARG A 18 -47.84 -6.28 24.96
N GLU A 19 -48.59 -6.76 23.97
CA GLU A 19 -48.10 -6.96 22.63
C GLU A 19 -47.85 -5.64 21.92
N ASN A 20 -48.76 -4.68 22.04
CA ASN A 20 -48.58 -3.32 21.54
C ASN A 20 -47.38 -2.62 22.17
N GLN A 21 -47.20 -2.77 23.48
CA GLN A 21 -46.04 -2.20 24.17
C GLN A 21 -44.72 -2.76 23.67
N ARG A 22 -44.61 -4.10 23.50
CA ARG A 22 -43.39 -4.75 22.92
C ARG A 22 -43.16 -4.29 21.49
N SER A 23 -44.21 -4.16 20.67
CA SER A 23 -44.08 -3.67 19.30
C SER A 23 -43.61 -2.21 19.26
N MET A 24 -44.12 -1.36 20.18
CA MET A 24 -43.68 0.02 20.30
C MET A 24 -42.24 0.13 20.75
N GLU A 25 -41.81 -0.65 21.74
CA GLU A 25 -40.41 -0.71 22.23
C GLU A 25 -39.47 -1.09 21.08
N SER A 26 -39.77 -2.15 20.34
CA SER A 26 -38.98 -2.60 19.17
C SER A 26 -38.93 -1.53 18.07
N THR A 27 -40.03 -0.83 17.80
CA THR A 27 -40.07 0.25 16.81
C THR A 27 -39.25 1.46 17.26
N MET A 28 -39.32 1.82 18.54
CA MET A 28 -38.53 2.91 19.13
C MET A 28 -37.03 2.58 19.10
N GLU A 29 -36.66 1.34 19.38
CA GLU A 29 -35.28 0.87 19.29
C GLU A 29 -34.76 0.98 17.85
N ARG A 30 -35.50 0.50 16.86
CA ARG A 30 -35.16 0.62 15.42
C ARG A 30 -35.03 2.08 14.98
N LEU A 31 -35.90 2.96 15.46
CA LEU A 31 -35.86 4.38 15.14
C LEU A 31 -34.64 5.06 15.77
N SER A 32 -34.30 4.70 17.00
CA SER A 32 -33.17 5.25 17.74
C SER A 32 -31.81 4.81 17.14
N THR A 33 -31.68 3.54 16.74
CA THR A 33 -30.45 3.00 16.17
C THR A 33 -30.34 3.23 14.66
N GLY A 34 -31.44 3.54 13.98
CA GLY A 34 -31.52 3.63 12.53
C GLY A 34 -31.33 2.29 11.80
N LYS A 35 -31.29 1.17 12.56
CA LYS A 35 -31.09 -0.18 12.02
C LYS A 35 -32.38 -1.00 12.14
N ARG A 36 -32.68 -1.80 11.12
CA ARG A 36 -33.82 -2.71 11.12
C ARG A 36 -33.58 -3.94 11.99
N ILE A 37 -32.34 -4.44 12.00
CA ILE A 37 -31.90 -5.61 12.77
C ILE A 37 -30.97 -5.07 13.87
N ASN A 38 -31.35 -5.23 15.13
CA ASN A 38 -30.61 -4.71 16.26
C ASN A 38 -30.03 -5.83 17.13
N SER A 39 -30.72 -6.96 17.14
CA SER A 39 -30.34 -8.12 17.95
C SER A 39 -30.49 -9.41 17.16
N ALA A 40 -29.80 -10.47 17.61
CA ALA A 40 -29.94 -11.81 17.04
C ALA A 40 -31.36 -12.36 17.18
N SER A 41 -32.16 -11.80 18.10
CA SER A 41 -33.58 -12.16 18.30
C SER A 41 -34.46 -11.64 17.16
N ASP A 42 -34.07 -10.55 16.48
CA ASP A 42 -34.83 -10.00 15.35
C ASP A 42 -34.63 -10.82 14.08
N ASP A 43 -33.36 -11.15 13.77
CA ASP A 43 -32.97 -11.97 12.64
C ASP A 43 -31.52 -12.43 12.80
N ALA A 44 -31.30 -13.65 13.28
CA ALA A 44 -29.97 -14.21 13.50
C ALA A 44 -29.18 -14.40 12.19
N ALA A 45 -29.87 -14.77 11.10
CA ALA A 45 -29.22 -14.98 9.81
C ALA A 45 -28.83 -13.63 9.17
N GLY A 46 -29.72 -12.66 9.21
CA GLY A 46 -29.48 -11.30 8.73
C GLY A 46 -28.34 -10.62 9.48
N LEU A 47 -28.29 -10.74 10.81
CA LEU A 47 -27.22 -10.18 11.63
C LEU A 47 -25.86 -10.80 11.32
N ALA A 48 -25.80 -12.11 11.10
CA ALA A 48 -24.54 -12.78 10.72
C ALA A 48 -24.03 -12.29 9.35
N ILE A 49 -24.94 -12.08 8.40
CA ILE A 49 -24.61 -11.53 7.07
C ILE A 49 -24.15 -10.08 7.19
N GLU A 50 -24.88 -9.24 7.95
CA GLU A 50 -24.53 -7.84 8.18
C GLU A 50 -23.14 -7.71 8.78
N THR A 51 -22.83 -8.47 9.84
CA THR A 51 -21.53 -8.45 10.50
C THR A 51 -20.39 -8.83 9.54
N ARG A 52 -20.60 -9.86 8.72
CA ARG A 52 -19.61 -10.28 7.71
C ARG A 52 -19.43 -9.21 6.63
N MET A 53 -20.53 -8.62 6.14
CA MET A 53 -20.47 -7.57 5.13
C MET A 53 -19.81 -6.29 5.68
N ASP A 54 -20.10 -5.89 6.92
CA ASP A 54 -19.46 -4.74 7.56
C ASP A 54 -17.94 -4.97 7.70
N SER A 55 -17.53 -6.17 8.09
CA SER A 55 -16.10 -6.55 8.12
C SER A 55 -15.45 -6.45 6.73
N GLN A 56 -16.12 -6.96 5.69
CA GLN A 56 -15.62 -6.86 4.31
C GLN A 56 -15.53 -5.40 3.84
N ILE A 57 -16.56 -4.58 4.11
CA ILE A 57 -16.55 -3.15 3.74
C ILE A 57 -15.40 -2.42 4.42
N ARG A 58 -15.17 -2.67 5.71
CA ARG A 58 -14.03 -2.09 6.45
C ARG A 58 -12.69 -2.56 5.88
N GLY A 59 -12.57 -3.86 5.57
CA GLY A 59 -11.40 -4.43 4.92
C GLY A 59 -11.12 -3.78 3.56
N LEU A 60 -12.12 -3.71 2.68
CA LEU A 60 -12.01 -3.06 1.37
C LEU A 60 -11.70 -1.56 1.47
N THR A 61 -12.26 -0.88 2.47
CA THR A 61 -11.96 0.54 2.71
C THR A 61 -10.49 0.72 3.11
N GLN A 62 -9.96 -0.18 3.94
CA GLN A 62 -8.54 -0.17 4.28
C GLN A 62 -7.67 -0.55 3.08
N ALA A 63 -8.08 -1.55 2.30
CA ALA A 63 -7.40 -1.97 1.08
C ALA A 63 -7.28 -0.82 0.06
N ALA A 64 -8.33 -0.02 -0.09
CA ALA A 64 -8.28 1.17 -0.94
C ALA A 64 -7.26 2.21 -0.45
N ARG A 65 -7.13 2.41 0.86
CA ARG A 65 -6.08 3.27 1.44
C ARG A 65 -4.69 2.70 1.18
N ASN A 66 -4.50 1.40 1.44
CA ASN A 66 -3.22 0.74 1.20
C ASN A 66 -2.80 0.80 -0.28
N ALA A 67 -3.76 0.69 -1.20
CA ALA A 67 -3.49 0.85 -2.64
C ALA A 67 -3.01 2.27 -2.98
N ASN A 68 -3.63 3.30 -2.39
CA ASN A 68 -3.18 4.69 -2.57
C ASN A 68 -1.79 4.93 -1.97
N ASP A 69 -1.50 4.33 -0.82
CA ASP A 69 -0.16 4.39 -0.22
C ASP A 69 0.87 3.72 -1.14
N GLY A 70 0.51 2.56 -1.73
CA GLY A 70 1.33 1.89 -2.71
C GLY A 70 1.59 2.73 -3.98
N ILE A 71 0.57 3.41 -4.48
CA ILE A 71 0.71 4.34 -5.61
C ILE A 71 1.67 5.48 -5.25
N SER A 72 1.53 6.07 -4.05
CA SER A 72 2.40 7.14 -3.59
C SER A 72 3.85 6.70 -3.45
N MET A 73 4.07 5.47 -2.97
CA MET A 73 5.39 4.84 -2.91
C MET A 73 6.00 4.68 -4.32
N LEU A 74 5.22 4.17 -5.28
CA LEU A 74 5.67 4.00 -6.66
C LEU A 74 5.99 5.34 -7.34
N GLN A 75 5.20 6.38 -7.09
CA GLN A 75 5.47 7.72 -7.60
C GLN A 75 6.78 8.30 -7.03
N THR A 76 7.08 8.02 -5.76
CA THR A 76 8.36 8.41 -5.16
C THR A 76 9.52 7.68 -5.83
N ALA A 77 9.38 6.38 -6.07
CA ALA A 77 10.38 5.59 -6.77
C ALA A 77 10.57 6.04 -8.23
N ASP A 78 9.48 6.35 -8.94
CA ASP A 78 9.52 6.84 -10.33
C ASP A 78 10.26 8.17 -10.45
N GLY A 79 10.01 9.10 -9.51
CA GLY A 79 10.74 10.36 -9.44
C GLY A 79 12.25 10.15 -9.27
N ALA A 80 12.66 9.30 -8.33
CA ALA A 80 14.06 8.98 -8.11
C ALA A 80 14.69 8.27 -9.31
N ALA A 81 13.97 7.31 -9.92
CA ALA A 81 14.43 6.59 -11.11
C ALA A 81 14.61 7.54 -12.32
N SER A 82 13.77 8.55 -12.46
CA SER A 82 13.91 9.58 -13.51
C SER A 82 15.22 10.36 -13.35
N GLU A 83 15.55 10.79 -12.13
CA GLU A 83 16.82 11.50 -11.86
C GLU A 83 18.03 10.60 -12.09
N MET A 84 17.98 9.33 -11.65
CA MET A 84 19.05 8.37 -11.93
C MET A 84 19.21 8.12 -13.42
N SER A 85 18.12 8.06 -14.19
CA SER A 85 18.17 7.92 -15.66
C SER A 85 18.89 9.09 -16.33
N ASN A 86 18.62 10.31 -15.88
CA ASN A 86 19.30 11.52 -16.38
C ASN A 86 20.81 11.46 -16.10
N MET A 87 21.19 11.06 -14.90
CA MET A 87 22.60 10.90 -14.54
C MET A 87 23.30 9.79 -15.33
N LEU A 88 22.63 8.64 -15.53
CA LEU A 88 23.16 7.56 -16.37
C LEU A 88 23.37 8.00 -17.83
N GLN A 89 22.46 8.83 -18.37
CA GLN A 89 22.66 9.43 -19.70
C GLN A 89 23.90 10.32 -19.73
N ARG A 90 24.08 11.17 -18.70
CA ARG A 90 25.27 12.01 -18.59
C ARG A 90 26.56 11.18 -18.45
N MET A 91 26.54 10.12 -17.62
CA MET A 91 27.65 9.18 -17.52
C MET A 91 27.99 8.54 -18.86
N ARG A 92 26.98 8.18 -19.66
CA ARG A 92 27.16 7.67 -21.02
C ARG A 92 27.82 8.69 -21.94
N GLU A 93 27.42 9.95 -21.89
CA GLU A 93 28.07 11.02 -22.67
C GLU A 93 29.55 11.17 -22.29
N LEU A 94 29.88 11.19 -21.01
CA LEU A 94 31.23 11.25 -20.51
C LEU A 94 32.08 10.04 -20.96
N ALA A 95 31.48 8.84 -20.92
CA ALA A 95 32.16 7.63 -21.38
C ALA A 95 32.47 7.66 -22.88
N VAL A 96 31.53 8.15 -23.71
CA VAL A 96 31.76 8.32 -25.15
C VAL A 96 32.85 9.41 -25.41
N GLN A 97 32.81 10.50 -24.63
CA GLN A 97 33.83 11.54 -24.74
C GLN A 97 35.23 11.02 -24.35
N ALA A 98 35.34 10.21 -23.30
CA ALA A 98 36.59 9.64 -22.85
C ALA A 98 37.23 8.67 -23.87
N GLN A 99 36.45 8.07 -24.77
CA GLN A 99 36.94 7.20 -25.86
C GLN A 99 37.66 7.99 -26.97
N GLN A 100 37.58 9.31 -26.99
CA GLN A 100 38.27 10.14 -27.97
C GLN A 100 39.81 10.00 -27.82
N GLY A 101 40.47 9.59 -28.89
CA GLY A 101 41.94 9.47 -28.90
C GLY A 101 42.71 10.79 -28.85
N THR A 102 42.01 11.93 -28.97
CA THR A 102 42.60 13.27 -28.93
C THR A 102 42.72 13.90 -27.55
N LEU A 103 42.17 13.22 -26.53
CA LEU A 103 42.22 13.69 -25.15
C LEU A 103 43.51 13.33 -24.46
N SER A 104 44.05 14.26 -23.68
CA SER A 104 45.20 14.02 -22.78
C SER A 104 44.80 13.13 -21.61
N THR A 105 45.80 12.57 -20.94
CA THR A 105 45.61 11.77 -19.71
C THR A 105 44.93 12.58 -18.62
N ASP A 106 45.28 13.85 -18.49
CA ASP A 106 44.71 14.75 -17.49
C ASP A 106 43.23 15.07 -17.79
N ASP A 107 42.89 15.24 -19.08
CA ASP A 107 41.47 15.46 -19.49
C ASP A 107 40.64 14.20 -19.17
N LYS A 108 41.16 13.02 -19.44
CA LYS A 108 40.50 11.76 -19.07
C LYS A 108 40.34 11.57 -17.58
N ALA A 109 41.31 12.01 -16.78
CA ALA A 109 41.22 11.97 -15.31
C ALA A 109 40.15 12.92 -14.80
N ASN A 110 39.98 14.11 -15.40
CA ASN A 110 38.90 15.03 -15.06
C ASN A 110 37.52 14.47 -15.41
N LEU A 111 37.37 13.86 -16.59
CA LEU A 111 36.12 13.16 -16.97
C LEU A 111 35.78 12.01 -16.04
N ASN A 112 36.78 11.23 -15.64
CA ASN A 112 36.63 10.14 -14.68
C ASN A 112 36.20 10.64 -13.29
N SER A 113 36.69 11.80 -12.85
CA SER A 113 36.27 12.42 -11.60
C SER A 113 34.79 12.84 -11.64
N GLU A 114 34.33 13.42 -12.75
CA GLU A 114 32.89 13.74 -12.94
C GLU A 114 32.04 12.44 -12.97
N PHE A 115 32.49 11.43 -13.69
CA PHE A 115 31.82 10.12 -13.74
C PHE A 115 31.68 9.48 -12.36
N ALA A 116 32.75 9.47 -11.56
CA ALA A 116 32.74 8.94 -10.20
C ALA A 116 31.82 9.74 -9.27
N ALA A 117 31.76 11.06 -9.43
CA ALA A 117 30.83 11.90 -8.66
C ALA A 117 29.36 11.58 -9.01
N LEU A 118 29.05 11.40 -10.29
CA LEU A 118 27.70 10.99 -10.72
C LEU A 118 27.35 9.59 -10.21
N ALA A 119 28.27 8.63 -10.21
CA ALA A 119 28.06 7.29 -9.66
C ALA A 119 27.75 7.36 -8.16
N THR A 120 28.53 8.14 -7.40
CA THR A 120 28.28 8.35 -5.97
C THR A 120 26.92 9.00 -5.71
N GLU A 121 26.49 9.91 -6.56
CA GLU A 121 25.17 10.56 -6.43
C GLU A 121 24.02 9.61 -6.74
N ILE A 122 24.17 8.69 -7.70
CA ILE A 122 23.19 7.61 -7.97
C ILE A 122 23.08 6.71 -6.73
N ASP A 123 24.19 6.28 -6.14
CA ASP A 123 24.18 5.47 -4.92
C ASP A 123 23.52 6.21 -3.74
N ARG A 124 23.78 7.52 -3.64
CA ARG A 124 23.14 8.35 -2.61
C ARG A 124 21.61 8.41 -2.83
N ILE A 125 21.15 8.62 -4.06
CA ILE A 125 19.71 8.65 -4.37
C ILE A 125 19.09 7.28 -4.07
N ALA A 126 19.74 6.18 -4.45
CA ALA A 126 19.25 4.84 -4.19
C ALA A 126 19.09 4.57 -2.68
N THR A 127 20.06 5.00 -1.86
CA THR A 127 20.03 4.80 -0.40
C THR A 127 19.10 5.76 0.33
N ASP A 128 19.04 7.03 -0.08
CA ASP A 128 18.27 8.07 0.60
C ASP A 128 16.80 8.06 0.21
N THR A 129 16.43 7.41 -0.93
CA THR A 129 15.04 7.31 -1.35
C THR A 129 14.28 6.35 -0.46
N THR A 130 13.57 6.91 0.50
CA THR A 130 12.77 6.15 1.47
C THR A 130 11.31 6.55 1.41
N PHE A 131 10.43 5.59 1.62
CA PHE A 131 9.00 5.81 1.84
C PHE A 131 8.62 5.27 3.22
N ASN A 132 8.08 6.12 4.08
CA ASN A 132 7.77 5.77 5.48
C ASN A 132 8.95 5.07 6.20
N ASN A 133 10.16 5.59 6.01
CA ASN A 133 11.41 5.06 6.58
C ASN A 133 11.82 3.67 6.07
N ILE A 134 11.24 3.20 4.97
CA ILE A 134 11.63 1.98 4.26
C ILE A 134 12.38 2.40 3.01
N ALA A 135 13.61 1.94 2.85
CA ALA A 135 14.37 2.16 1.63
C ALA A 135 13.73 1.35 0.50
N ILE A 136 13.38 2.03 -0.60
CA ILE A 136 12.63 1.41 -1.70
C ILE A 136 13.50 1.07 -2.91
N MET A 137 14.77 1.54 -2.96
CA MET A 137 15.66 1.38 -4.10
C MET A 137 17.05 0.83 -3.75
N ALA A 138 17.37 0.69 -2.46
CA ALA A 138 18.69 0.28 -1.98
C ALA A 138 18.89 -1.24 -1.87
N SER A 139 17.84 -2.03 -2.08
CA SER A 139 17.93 -3.49 -2.00
C SER A 139 16.81 -4.14 -2.78
N THR A 140 17.03 -5.36 -3.27
CA THR A 140 15.95 -6.16 -3.86
C THR A 140 14.95 -6.53 -2.77
N GLN A 141 13.81 -5.85 -2.75
CA GLN A 141 12.74 -6.08 -1.77
C GLN A 141 11.41 -6.31 -2.47
N ASP A 142 10.70 -7.34 -1.99
CA ASP A 142 9.33 -7.59 -2.37
C ASP A 142 8.39 -6.91 -1.36
N ILE A 143 7.82 -5.78 -1.74
CA ILE A 143 6.87 -5.04 -0.91
C ILE A 143 5.45 -5.54 -1.23
N LYS A 144 4.81 -6.15 -0.25
CA LYS A 144 3.43 -6.67 -0.37
C LYS A 144 2.44 -5.60 0.07
N ILE A 145 1.54 -5.23 -0.83
CA ILE A 145 0.45 -4.28 -0.57
C ILE A 145 -0.86 -5.07 -0.55
N SER A 146 -1.54 -5.10 0.60
CA SER A 146 -2.85 -5.74 0.72
C SER A 146 -3.91 -4.83 0.10
N VAL A 147 -4.57 -5.32 -0.96
CA VAL A 147 -5.58 -4.60 -1.75
C VAL A 147 -6.97 -5.22 -1.67
N GLY A 148 -7.15 -6.19 -0.81
CA GLY A 148 -8.42 -6.88 -0.60
C GLY A 148 -8.78 -7.06 0.86
N ALA A 149 -9.91 -7.73 1.10
CA ALA A 149 -10.39 -8.05 2.44
C ALA A 149 -9.75 -9.34 2.99
N ASP A 150 -9.15 -10.16 2.13
CA ASP A 150 -8.53 -11.43 2.47
C ASP A 150 -7.00 -11.32 2.43
N GLU A 151 -6.32 -12.16 3.19
CA GLU A 151 -4.85 -12.19 3.30
C GLU A 151 -4.16 -12.53 1.96
N THR A 152 -4.88 -13.19 1.05
CA THR A 152 -4.39 -13.58 -0.28
C THR A 152 -4.45 -12.44 -1.30
N ASP A 153 -5.25 -11.41 -1.05
CA ASP A 153 -5.47 -10.31 -1.97
C ASP A 153 -4.34 -9.27 -1.84
N THR A 154 -3.15 -9.65 -2.30
CA THR A 154 -1.96 -8.80 -2.23
C THR A 154 -1.38 -8.54 -3.61
N ILE A 155 -0.92 -7.30 -3.83
CA ILE A 155 -0.06 -6.93 -4.95
C ILE A 155 1.37 -6.92 -4.41
N THR A 156 2.24 -7.72 -5.03
CA THR A 156 3.67 -7.69 -4.72
C THR A 156 4.36 -6.76 -5.72
N VAL A 157 5.02 -5.75 -5.20
CA VAL A 157 5.87 -4.85 -5.97
C VAL A 157 7.31 -5.25 -5.70
N SER A 158 7.96 -5.83 -6.70
CA SER A 158 9.38 -6.18 -6.64
C SER A 158 10.19 -4.97 -7.07
N MET A 159 10.92 -4.38 -6.14
CA MET A 159 11.89 -3.31 -6.42
C MET A 159 13.26 -3.93 -6.67
N GLY A 160 13.93 -3.46 -7.74
CA GLY A 160 15.31 -3.82 -8.02
C GLY A 160 16.29 -3.09 -7.10
N ASP A 161 17.47 -3.63 -6.94
CA ASP A 161 18.60 -2.93 -6.36
C ASP A 161 19.21 -2.01 -7.42
N PHE A 162 19.22 -0.71 -7.15
CA PHE A 162 19.79 0.32 -8.02
C PHE A 162 21.15 0.82 -7.50
N ASN A 163 21.70 0.19 -6.48
CA ASN A 163 22.98 0.54 -5.90
C ASN A 163 24.13 0.08 -6.80
N LEU A 164 24.88 1.00 -7.39
CA LEU A 164 26.02 0.72 -8.26
C LEU A 164 27.20 0.12 -7.49
N ALA A 165 27.33 0.43 -6.20
CA ALA A 165 28.45 -0.03 -5.38
C ALA A 165 28.37 -1.54 -5.07
N GLU A 166 27.17 -2.10 -4.93
CA GLU A 166 26.96 -3.52 -4.62
C GLU A 166 27.02 -4.40 -5.88
N GLY A 167 26.57 -3.86 -7.04
CA GLY A 167 26.72 -4.51 -8.35
C GLY A 167 28.14 -4.45 -8.93
N ALA A 168 28.96 -3.50 -8.47
CA ALA A 168 30.34 -3.26 -8.94
C ALA A 168 31.42 -3.99 -8.15
N SER A 169 31.06 -4.98 -7.32
CA SER A 169 32.08 -5.87 -6.69
C SER A 169 32.91 -6.67 -7.71
N GLY A 170 32.64 -6.49 -9.02
CA GLY A 170 33.43 -7.05 -10.13
C GLY A 170 33.90 -6.06 -11.18
N ALA A 171 33.50 -4.78 -11.09
CA ALA A 171 33.81 -3.78 -12.12
C ALA A 171 34.35 -2.49 -11.50
N ASN A 172 35.49 -2.56 -10.83
CA ASN A 172 36.36 -1.39 -10.67
C ASN A 172 37.05 -1.13 -12.03
N GLU A 173 36.27 -0.93 -13.07
CA GLU A 173 36.77 -0.45 -14.35
C GLU A 173 36.74 1.07 -14.34
N THR A 174 37.83 1.64 -13.84
CA THR A 174 38.19 3.01 -14.21
C THR A 174 38.07 3.18 -15.72
N LEU A 175 37.39 4.23 -16.19
CA LEU A 175 37.43 4.64 -17.59
C LEU A 175 38.87 4.81 -18.06
N GLY A 176 39.47 3.77 -18.61
CA GLY A 176 40.80 3.90 -19.20
C GLY A 176 41.80 2.79 -19.09
N THR A 177 41.54 1.65 -18.48
CA THR A 177 42.42 0.46 -18.60
C THR A 177 41.83 -0.55 -19.58
N ALA A 178 41.54 -0.15 -20.81
CA ALA A 178 41.55 -1.05 -21.93
C ALA A 178 43.06 -1.33 -22.23
N THR A 179 43.64 -2.31 -21.56
CA THR A 179 44.91 -2.88 -21.96
C THR A 179 44.69 -3.56 -23.31
N ASN A 180 45.29 -2.98 -24.35
CA ASN A 180 45.46 -3.64 -25.63
C ASN A 180 46.25 -4.93 -25.40
N ALA A 181 45.61 -6.07 -25.68
CA ALA A 181 46.26 -7.32 -26.00
C ALA A 181 46.01 -7.59 -27.48
#